data_e8c9d3bf644e3122cb308029b995eae2
#
_entry.id   e8c9d3bf644e3122cb308029b995eae2
#
_cell.length_a   1.000
_cell.length_b   1.000
_cell.length_c   1.000
_cell.angle_alpha   90.00
_cell.angle_beta   90.00
_cell.angle_gamma   90.00
#
_symmetry.space_group_name_H-M   'P 1'
#
loop_
_entity.id
_entity.type
_entity.pdbx_description
1 polymer ?
#
loop_
_entity_poly.entity_id
_entity_poly.type
_entity_poly.pdbx_seq_one_letter_code
_entity_poly.pdbx_strand_id
1 'polypeptide(L)'
;MIISPFTPLFFSPSTDKFGAKSKYVQLFARTDRIFVELILTAKEQEPIVYINNLLSNISTPVSLSSWKMNDDKILYFYNISLLPCGYYTVTVNGNTSEIFKVTDDECELSETSLIQYSMKDNKQRLDAVWWIDGMQYFFDFRVPGGFKDNGWTFGVDNEQFVTSDEDIVELFSHEYTTVLFTLG
;
A
#
# COMPACT_ATOMS: atom_id res chain seq x y z
N MET A 1 15.26 -5.68 11.91
CA MET A 1 14.65 -4.93 10.77
C MET A 1 13.30 -5.53 10.42
N ILE A 2 12.28 -4.70 10.24
CA ILE A 2 10.92 -5.08 9.80
C ILE A 2 10.62 -4.28 8.54
N ILE A 3 10.21 -4.97 7.46
CA ILE A 3 9.68 -4.29 6.28
C ILE A 3 8.20 -4.04 6.58
N SER A 4 7.78 -2.79 6.48
CA SER A 4 6.41 -2.40 6.79
C SER A 4 5.42 -3.02 5.81
N PRO A 5 4.24 -3.45 6.28
CA PRO A 5 3.16 -3.95 5.42
C PRO A 5 2.59 -2.88 4.47
N PHE A 6 2.95 -1.61 4.65
CA PHE A 6 2.61 -0.52 3.72
C PHE A 6 3.55 -0.39 2.53
N THR A 7 4.66 -1.14 2.54
CA THR A 7 5.49 -1.32 1.35
C THR A 7 4.72 -2.18 0.35
N PRO A 8 4.37 -1.65 -0.85
CA PRO A 8 3.56 -2.40 -1.80
C PRO A 8 4.31 -3.56 -2.47
N LEU A 9 5.61 -3.67 -2.26
CA LEU A 9 6.45 -4.70 -2.85
C LEU A 9 6.44 -5.99 -2.00
N PHE A 10 6.42 -7.14 -2.66
CA PHE A 10 6.51 -8.44 -2.00
C PHE A 10 7.97 -8.86 -1.80
N PHE A 11 8.39 -9.03 -0.55
CA PHE A 11 9.74 -9.47 -0.16
C PHE A 11 9.82 -10.94 0.24
N SER A 12 8.72 -11.62 0.30
CA SER A 12 8.68 -13.07 0.49
C SER A 12 7.99 -13.67 -0.71
N PRO A 13 8.50 -14.78 -1.28
CA PRO A 13 7.69 -15.51 -2.21
C PRO A 13 6.37 -15.79 -1.49
N SER A 14 5.26 -15.37 -2.09
CA SER A 14 3.94 -15.63 -1.57
C SER A 14 3.75 -17.15 -1.54
N THR A 15 4.22 -17.75 -0.46
CA THR A 15 3.68 -19.03 -0.02
C THR A 15 2.38 -18.66 0.65
N ASP A 16 1.29 -18.68 -0.11
CA ASP A 16 0.01 -18.74 0.52
C ASP A 16 -0.01 -19.96 1.44
N LYS A 17 -0.93 -20.00 2.38
CA LYS A 17 -1.11 -21.12 3.32
C LYS A 17 -1.32 -22.48 2.61
N PHE A 18 -1.44 -22.49 1.29
CA PHE A 18 -1.70 -23.61 0.43
C PHE A 18 -0.51 -23.98 -0.47
N GLY A 19 0.62 -23.31 -0.34
CA GLY A 19 1.85 -23.62 -1.08
C GLY A 19 1.88 -23.21 -2.54
N ALA A 20 0.88 -22.44 -3.03
CA ALA A 20 0.88 -21.90 -4.36
C ALA A 20 1.81 -20.68 -4.41
N LYS A 21 2.78 -20.70 -5.33
CA LYS A 21 3.58 -19.50 -5.63
C LYS A 21 2.76 -18.59 -6.54
N SER A 22 2.61 -17.34 -6.16
CA SER A 22 2.07 -16.33 -7.06
C SER A 22 2.98 -16.24 -8.30
N LYS A 23 2.38 -16.34 -9.48
CA LYS A 23 3.06 -16.06 -10.74
C LYS A 23 2.79 -14.62 -11.23
N TYR A 24 2.09 -13.86 -10.43
CA TYR A 24 1.73 -12.50 -10.77
C TYR A 24 2.94 -11.59 -10.65
N VAL A 25 3.28 -10.91 -11.76
CA VAL A 25 4.26 -9.83 -11.76
C VAL A 25 3.51 -8.55 -11.42
N GLN A 26 3.85 -7.97 -10.28
CA GLN A 26 3.22 -6.72 -9.83
C GLN A 26 3.47 -5.60 -10.84
N LEU A 27 2.40 -4.90 -11.20
CA LEU A 27 2.43 -3.84 -12.19
C LEU A 27 2.36 -2.47 -11.50
N PHE A 28 3.11 -1.50 -12.00
CA PHE A 28 3.04 -0.11 -11.58
C PHE A 28 3.04 0.78 -12.82
N ALA A 29 2.25 1.86 -12.77
CA ALA A 29 2.41 2.94 -13.70
C ALA A 29 3.67 3.75 -13.35
N ARG A 30 4.28 4.38 -14.33
CA ARG A 30 5.44 5.25 -14.11
C ARG A 30 5.18 6.39 -13.12
N THR A 31 3.92 6.82 -13.01
CA THR A 31 3.46 7.87 -12.10
C THR A 31 3.14 7.37 -10.69
N ASP A 32 3.02 6.05 -10.50
CA ASP A 32 2.73 5.47 -9.20
C ASP A 32 3.90 5.68 -8.24
N ARG A 33 3.60 5.81 -6.97
CA ARG A 33 4.59 5.93 -5.91
C ARG A 33 4.79 4.59 -5.25
N ILE A 34 5.99 4.04 -5.38
CA ILE A 34 6.34 2.78 -4.74
C ILE A 34 7.05 3.13 -3.43
N PHE A 35 6.32 3.12 -2.33
CA PHE A 35 6.82 3.51 -1.03
C PHE A 35 7.50 2.33 -0.35
N VAL A 36 8.77 2.51 0.00
CA VAL A 36 9.54 1.52 0.78
C VAL A 36 9.69 2.05 2.20
N GLU A 37 9.19 1.29 3.16
CA GLU A 37 9.21 1.64 4.56
C GLU A 37 9.80 0.52 5.40
N LEU A 38 10.79 0.86 6.23
CA LEU A 38 11.58 -0.07 7.04
C LEU A 38 11.61 0.40 8.49
N ILE A 39 11.34 -0.47 9.42
CA ILE A 39 11.44 -0.17 10.85
C ILE A 39 12.63 -0.95 11.42
N LEU A 40 13.58 -0.22 11.97
CA LEU A 40 14.78 -0.75 12.61
C LEU A 40 14.81 -0.37 14.09
N THR A 41 15.51 -1.16 14.88
CA THR A 41 15.89 -0.73 16.23
C THR A 41 17.00 0.31 16.16
N ALA A 42 17.05 1.25 17.11
CA ALA A 42 18.06 2.31 17.15
C ALA A 42 19.51 1.81 17.25
N LYS A 43 19.69 0.49 17.54
CA LYS A 43 20.99 -0.18 17.60
C LYS A 43 21.41 -0.84 16.29
N GLU A 44 20.49 -1.00 15.35
CA GLU A 44 20.78 -1.56 14.03
C GLU A 44 21.43 -0.50 13.15
N GLN A 45 22.27 -0.93 12.23
CA GLN A 45 22.88 -0.04 11.23
C GLN A 45 21.82 0.42 10.24
N GLU A 46 22.06 1.59 9.66
CA GLU A 46 21.25 2.12 8.57
C GLU A 46 21.10 1.07 7.44
N PRO A 47 19.89 0.85 6.95
CA PRO A 47 19.66 -0.17 5.92
C PRO A 47 20.21 0.27 4.58
N ILE A 48 20.79 -0.68 3.87
CA ILE A 48 21.29 -0.47 2.50
C ILE A 48 20.22 -0.96 1.53
N VAL A 49 19.76 -0.05 0.68
CA VAL A 49 18.69 -0.33 -0.31
C VAL A 49 19.22 -0.09 -1.73
N TYR A 50 18.92 -1.03 -2.61
CA TYR A 50 19.22 -0.93 -4.05
C TYR A 50 17.97 -1.15 -4.87
N ILE A 51 17.82 -0.37 -5.94
CA ILE A 51 16.87 -0.63 -7.01
C ILE A 51 17.63 -1.29 -8.15
N ASN A 52 17.24 -2.50 -8.51
CA ASN A 52 17.90 -3.26 -9.55
C ASN A 52 17.03 -3.27 -10.81
N ASN A 53 17.56 -2.76 -11.91
CA ASN A 53 16.94 -2.88 -13.22
C ASN A 53 17.40 -4.18 -13.86
N LEU A 54 16.46 -5.09 -14.12
CA LEU A 54 16.77 -6.44 -14.62
C LEU A 54 17.14 -6.47 -16.11
N LEU A 55 16.73 -5.46 -16.87
CA LEU A 55 17.06 -5.38 -18.30
C LEU A 55 18.46 -4.84 -18.54
N SER A 56 18.87 -3.84 -17.78
CA SER A 56 20.21 -3.24 -17.89
C SER A 56 21.25 -3.84 -16.96
N ASN A 57 20.84 -4.67 -16.00
CA ASN A 57 21.68 -5.20 -14.91
C ASN A 57 22.36 -4.08 -14.08
N ILE A 58 21.69 -2.94 -13.95
CA ILE A 58 22.19 -1.82 -13.15
C ILE A 58 21.51 -1.84 -11.80
N SER A 59 22.32 -1.78 -10.74
CA SER A 59 21.88 -1.60 -9.36
C SER A 59 22.16 -0.17 -8.91
N THR A 60 21.13 0.57 -8.56
CA THR A 60 21.22 1.96 -8.12
C THR A 60 20.99 2.01 -6.61
N PRO A 61 21.96 2.54 -5.82
CA PRO A 61 21.76 2.73 -4.40
C PRO A 61 20.72 3.81 -4.13
N VAL A 62 19.96 3.64 -3.05
CA VAL A 62 18.92 4.57 -2.62
C VAL A 62 19.30 5.17 -1.27
N SER A 63 19.22 6.49 -1.17
CA SER A 63 19.38 7.20 0.11
C SER A 63 18.02 7.30 0.78
N LEU A 64 17.89 6.69 1.95
CA LEU A 64 16.67 6.71 2.73
C LEU A 64 16.56 7.99 3.57
N SER A 65 15.33 8.47 3.72
CA SER A 65 15.01 9.42 4.79
C SER A 65 14.75 8.64 6.08
N SER A 66 15.04 9.25 7.22
CA SER A 66 14.80 8.60 8.51
C SER A 66 13.99 9.48 9.44
N TRP A 67 13.22 8.83 10.31
CA TRP A 67 12.46 9.47 11.36
C TRP A 67 12.52 8.65 12.64
N LYS A 68 12.87 9.29 13.75
CA LYS A 68 12.92 8.64 15.06
C LYS A 68 11.50 8.47 15.60
N MET A 69 11.03 7.23 15.65
CA MET A 69 9.69 6.89 16.19
C MET A 69 9.65 7.03 17.71
N ASN A 70 10.68 6.49 18.38
CA ASN A 70 10.90 6.54 19.82
C ASN A 70 12.38 6.26 20.12
N ASP A 71 12.73 6.04 21.38
CA ASP A 71 14.13 5.79 21.77
C ASP A 71 14.68 4.46 21.26
N ASP A 72 13.81 3.50 20.93
CA ASP A 72 14.20 2.16 20.51
C ASP A 72 14.05 1.92 19.01
N LYS A 73 13.28 2.73 18.29
CA LYS A 73 12.92 2.48 16.88
C LYS A 73 13.11 3.70 16.00
N ILE A 74 13.64 3.45 14.80
CA ILE A 74 13.81 4.41 13.72
C ILE A 74 13.08 3.88 12.50
N LEU A 75 12.29 4.74 11.87
CA LEU A 75 11.67 4.52 10.58
C LEU A 75 12.58 5.03 9.49
N TYR A 76 12.88 4.20 8.51
CA TYR A 76 13.55 4.57 7.27
C TYR A 76 12.57 4.43 6.12
N PHE A 77 12.53 5.40 5.24
CA PHE A 77 11.58 5.39 4.13
C PHE A 77 12.13 6.04 2.87
N TYR A 78 11.61 5.61 1.74
CA TYR A 78 11.89 6.17 0.43
C TYR A 78 10.70 5.98 -0.50
N ASN A 79 10.43 7.00 -1.31
CA ASN A 79 9.41 6.94 -2.34
C ASN A 79 10.09 6.76 -3.71
N ILE A 80 9.98 5.57 -4.27
CA ILE A 80 10.46 5.27 -5.61
C ILE A 80 9.42 5.83 -6.58
N SER A 81 9.81 6.74 -7.43
CA SER A 81 8.94 7.36 -8.43
C SER A 81 9.69 7.59 -9.74
N LEU A 82 8.95 7.74 -10.83
CA LEU A 82 9.46 8.09 -12.15
C LEU A 82 10.53 7.12 -12.70
N LEU A 83 10.46 5.84 -12.31
CA LEU A 83 11.31 4.83 -12.91
C LEU A 83 11.00 4.72 -14.42
N PRO A 84 12.01 4.52 -15.27
CA PRO A 84 11.79 4.14 -16.67
C PRO A 84 10.97 2.85 -16.77
N CYS A 85 10.26 2.66 -17.89
CA CYS A 85 9.57 1.40 -18.13
C CYS A 85 10.55 0.23 -18.13
N GLY A 86 10.21 -0.87 -17.47
CA GLY A 86 11.08 -2.03 -17.33
C GLY A 86 10.73 -2.94 -16.17
N TYR A 87 11.60 -3.93 -15.94
CA TYR A 87 11.47 -4.88 -14.86
C TYR A 87 12.50 -4.60 -13.76
N TYR A 88 12.04 -4.63 -12.52
CA TYR A 88 12.83 -4.22 -11.37
C TYR A 88 12.68 -5.18 -10.20
N THR A 89 13.66 -5.14 -9.31
CA THR A 89 13.57 -5.64 -7.93
C THR A 89 14.15 -4.60 -6.99
N VAL A 90 13.74 -4.65 -5.73
CA VAL A 90 14.35 -3.85 -4.64
C VAL A 90 15.06 -4.80 -3.69
N THR A 91 16.30 -4.51 -3.38
CA THR A 91 17.08 -5.27 -2.40
C THR A 91 17.29 -4.42 -1.15
N VAL A 92 16.92 -4.98 0.01
CA VAL A 92 17.07 -4.34 1.33
C VAL A 92 17.91 -5.25 2.22
N ASN A 93 19.12 -4.82 2.59
CA ASN A 93 20.04 -5.60 3.42
C ASN A 93 20.19 -7.07 2.95
N GLY A 94 20.27 -7.28 1.64
CA GLY A 94 20.38 -8.62 1.03
C GLY A 94 19.05 -9.36 0.81
N ASN A 95 17.93 -8.89 1.34
CA ASN A 95 16.61 -9.43 1.00
C ASN A 95 16.10 -8.75 -0.28
N THR A 96 15.77 -9.53 -1.28
CA THR A 96 15.32 -9.02 -2.58
C THR A 96 13.81 -9.23 -2.73
N SER A 97 13.12 -8.21 -3.22
CA SER A 97 11.70 -8.29 -3.53
C SER A 97 11.42 -9.22 -4.71
N GLU A 98 10.19 -9.64 -4.85
CA GLU A 98 9.68 -10.20 -6.11
C GLU A 98 9.84 -9.19 -7.25
N ILE A 99 9.82 -9.68 -8.47
CA ILE A 99 9.92 -8.86 -9.68
C ILE A 99 8.65 -8.02 -9.82
N PHE A 100 8.83 -6.75 -10.11
CA PHE A 100 7.73 -5.88 -10.53
C PHE A 100 8.05 -5.20 -11.87
N LYS A 101 7.02 -4.83 -12.58
CA LYS A 101 7.09 -4.13 -13.87
C LYS A 101 6.62 -2.70 -13.73
N VAL A 102 7.35 -1.77 -14.30
CA VAL A 102 6.90 -0.38 -14.51
C VAL A 102 6.56 -0.20 -15.98
N THR A 103 5.39 0.34 -16.28
CA THR A 103 4.88 0.48 -17.64
C THR A 103 4.14 1.80 -17.83
N ASP A 104 4.12 2.27 -19.08
CA ASP A 104 3.27 3.37 -19.57
C ASP A 104 2.20 2.83 -20.54
N ASP A 105 2.10 1.51 -20.72
CA ASP A 105 1.11 0.89 -21.59
C ASP A 105 -0.29 1.00 -20.98
N GLU A 106 -1.14 1.81 -21.61
CA GLU A 106 -2.51 2.03 -21.18
C GLU A 106 -3.35 0.75 -21.20
N CYS A 107 -3.10 -0.16 -22.12
CA CYS A 107 -3.82 -1.44 -22.18
C CYS A 107 -3.53 -2.28 -20.93
N GLU A 108 -2.26 -2.42 -20.57
CA GLU A 108 -1.87 -3.14 -19.35
C GLU A 108 -2.41 -2.46 -18.08
N LEU A 109 -2.33 -1.14 -18.03
CA LEU A 109 -2.79 -0.36 -16.89
C LEU A 109 -4.31 -0.40 -16.73
N SER A 110 -5.06 -0.50 -17.82
CA SER A 110 -6.54 -0.57 -17.81
C SER A 110 -7.07 -1.84 -17.14
N GLU A 111 -6.28 -2.91 -17.10
CA GLU A 111 -6.61 -4.16 -16.40
C GLU A 111 -6.37 -4.08 -14.89
N THR A 112 -5.88 -2.96 -14.41
CA THR A 112 -5.53 -2.74 -13.01
C THR A 112 -6.23 -1.53 -12.42
N SER A 113 -6.39 -1.52 -11.10
CA SER A 113 -6.89 -0.37 -10.35
C SER A 113 -5.84 0.13 -9.37
N LEU A 114 -5.64 1.45 -9.34
CA LEU A 114 -4.81 2.09 -8.32
C LEU A 114 -5.65 2.35 -7.07
N ILE A 115 -5.25 1.75 -5.98
CA ILE A 115 -5.85 1.98 -4.66
C ILE A 115 -4.89 2.86 -3.87
N GLN A 116 -5.36 4.03 -3.45
CA GLN A 116 -4.61 4.93 -2.59
C GLN A 116 -5.16 4.81 -1.18
N TYR A 117 -4.28 4.51 -0.24
CA TYR A 117 -4.63 4.34 1.16
C TYR A 117 -3.90 5.38 2.02
N SER A 118 -4.65 6.04 2.89
CA SER A 118 -4.09 6.95 3.90
C SER A 118 -4.48 6.47 5.30
N MET A 119 -3.53 6.53 6.21
CA MET A 119 -3.73 6.15 7.62
C MET A 119 -4.20 7.30 8.50
N LYS A 120 -4.36 8.49 7.95
CA LYS A 120 -4.62 9.72 8.71
C LYS A 120 -5.72 9.60 9.76
N ASP A 121 -6.82 8.94 9.40
CA ASP A 121 -8.00 8.84 10.24
C ASP A 121 -8.20 7.45 10.87
N ASN A 122 -7.28 6.53 10.63
CA ASN A 122 -7.35 5.17 11.15
C ASN A 122 -6.67 5.06 12.52
N LYS A 123 -7.43 5.31 13.59
CA LYS A 123 -6.93 5.38 14.98
C LYS A 123 -6.75 4.01 15.66
N GLN A 124 -7.14 2.92 15.04
CA GLN A 124 -7.21 1.61 15.72
C GLN A 124 -6.09 0.62 15.37
N ARG A 125 -5.18 0.99 14.51
CA ARG A 125 -4.06 0.12 14.17
C ARG A 125 -2.88 0.34 15.10
N LEU A 126 -2.25 -0.76 15.54
CA LEU A 126 -1.14 -0.76 16.49
C LEU A 126 0.19 -1.19 15.86
N ASP A 127 0.18 -1.51 14.57
CA ASP A 127 1.23 -2.27 13.90
C ASP A 127 2.16 -1.42 13.01
N ALA A 128 1.96 -0.11 12.90
CA ALA A 128 2.79 0.71 12.04
C ALA A 128 2.82 2.19 12.45
N VAL A 129 3.72 2.94 11.84
CA VAL A 129 3.67 4.40 11.84
C VAL A 129 2.72 4.81 10.73
N TRP A 130 1.63 5.37 11.12
CA TRP A 130 0.55 5.69 10.20
C TRP A 130 0.46 7.17 9.87
N TRP A 131 1.01 8.03 10.69
CA TRP A 131 0.95 9.46 10.47
C TRP A 131 2.10 10.17 11.17
N ILE A 132 2.82 10.97 10.39
CA ILE A 132 3.82 11.90 10.90
C ILE A 132 3.33 13.29 10.54
N ASP A 133 3.24 14.19 11.51
CA ASP A 133 2.83 15.58 11.28
C ASP A 133 3.67 16.22 10.16
N GLY A 134 2.97 16.82 9.18
CA GLY A 134 3.61 17.41 7.99
C GLY A 134 3.92 16.43 6.87
N MET A 135 3.72 15.13 7.06
CA MET A 135 3.87 14.11 6.02
C MET A 135 2.50 13.63 5.57
N GLN A 136 2.13 13.94 4.35
CA GLN A 136 0.90 13.42 3.74
C GLN A 136 1.27 12.25 2.82
N TYR A 137 1.49 11.07 3.39
CA TYR A 137 1.73 9.90 2.60
C TYR A 137 0.45 9.17 2.28
N PHE A 138 0.24 8.98 1.00
CA PHE A 138 -0.67 7.98 0.48
C PHE A 138 0.17 6.78 0.07
N PHE A 139 -0.25 5.60 0.48
CA PHE A 139 0.34 4.35 0.03
C PHE A 139 -0.41 3.91 -1.21
N ASP A 140 0.31 3.77 -2.30
CA ASP A 140 -0.25 3.41 -3.60
C ASP A 140 -0.11 1.90 -3.80
N PHE A 141 -1.24 1.22 -3.98
CA PHE A 141 -1.30 -0.19 -4.31
C PHE A 141 -2.00 -0.35 -5.65
N ARG A 142 -1.31 -0.91 -6.63
CA ARG A 142 -1.93 -1.27 -7.88
C ARG A 142 -2.22 -2.76 -7.90
N VAL A 143 -3.47 -3.10 -8.12
CA VAL A 143 -3.95 -4.48 -8.07
C VAL A 143 -4.69 -4.82 -9.38
N PRO A 144 -4.59 -6.07 -9.87
CA PRO A 144 -5.37 -6.51 -11.02
C PRO A 144 -6.85 -6.53 -10.65
N GLY A 145 -7.69 -6.06 -11.56
CA GLY A 145 -9.13 -6.02 -11.38
C GLY A 145 -9.72 -4.62 -11.45
N GLY A 146 -11.01 -4.54 -11.23
CA GLY A 146 -11.74 -3.30 -11.34
C GLY A 146 -13.07 -3.29 -10.61
N PHE A 147 -13.65 -2.11 -10.53
CA PHE A 147 -14.99 -1.91 -9.98
C PHE A 147 -16.05 -2.29 -11.00
N LYS A 148 -17.06 -3.02 -10.56
CA LYS A 148 -18.22 -3.38 -11.38
C LYS A 148 -19.37 -2.42 -11.11
N ASP A 149 -19.93 -1.86 -12.18
CA ASP A 149 -21.09 -0.95 -12.11
C ASP A 149 -22.37 -1.61 -11.59
N ASN A 150 -22.48 -2.94 -11.70
CA ASN A 150 -23.68 -3.69 -11.33
C ASN A 150 -23.77 -4.08 -9.84
N GLY A 151 -22.93 -3.53 -9.00
CA GLY A 151 -22.86 -3.90 -7.58
C GLY A 151 -23.05 -2.74 -6.61
N TRP A 152 -23.61 -1.63 -7.07
CA TRP A 152 -23.88 -0.49 -6.19
C TRP A 152 -25.05 -0.82 -5.28
N THR A 153 -24.79 -0.94 -4.00
CA THR A 153 -25.84 -1.01 -2.98
C THR A 153 -25.81 0.27 -2.18
N PHE A 154 -26.96 0.89 -2.08
CA PHE A 154 -27.19 2.01 -1.19
C PHE A 154 -27.74 1.47 0.12
N GLY A 155 -27.21 1.90 1.21
CA GLY A 155 -27.72 1.58 2.54
C GLY A 155 -27.78 2.83 3.39
N VAL A 156 -28.65 2.79 4.36
CA VAL A 156 -28.71 3.79 5.41
C VAL A 156 -28.55 3.07 6.74
N ASP A 157 -27.56 3.47 7.50
CA ASP A 157 -27.40 3.04 8.88
C ASP A 157 -28.01 4.13 9.76
N ASN A 158 -29.15 3.84 10.38
CA ASN A 158 -29.88 4.79 11.19
C ASN A 158 -30.26 4.18 12.54
N GLU A 159 -30.28 5.01 13.53
CA GLU A 159 -30.83 4.70 14.85
C GLU A 159 -31.98 5.65 15.14
N GLN A 160 -33.15 5.08 15.45
CA GLN A 160 -34.36 5.80 15.72
C GLN A 160 -34.91 5.42 17.09
N PHE A 161 -35.46 6.38 17.76
CA PHE A 161 -36.12 6.22 19.03
C PHE A 161 -37.61 6.59 18.89
N VAL A 162 -38.49 5.73 19.39
CA VAL A 162 -39.93 6.02 19.44
C VAL A 162 -40.30 6.50 20.84
N THR A 163 -40.84 7.69 20.92
CA THR A 163 -41.32 8.26 22.21
C THR A 163 -42.60 7.56 22.69
N SER A 164 -42.96 7.80 23.94
CA SER A 164 -44.25 7.31 24.50
C SER A 164 -45.49 7.86 23.80
N ASP A 165 -45.33 8.95 23.06
CA ASP A 165 -46.41 9.60 22.31
C ASP A 165 -46.40 9.19 20.83
N GLU A 166 -45.68 8.09 20.49
CA GLU A 166 -45.52 7.53 19.16
C GLU A 166 -44.76 8.42 18.16
N ASP A 167 -44.08 9.46 18.62
CA ASP A 167 -43.19 10.26 17.77
C ASP A 167 -41.88 9.52 17.51
N ILE A 168 -41.41 9.54 16.24
CA ILE A 168 -40.14 8.99 15.85
C ILE A 168 -39.08 10.07 15.91
N VAL A 169 -38.06 9.85 16.74
CA VAL A 169 -36.89 10.73 16.86
C VAL A 169 -35.70 10.01 16.23
N GLU A 170 -35.15 10.57 15.19
CA GLU A 170 -33.92 10.08 14.56
C GLU A 170 -32.71 10.56 15.38
N LEU A 171 -31.89 9.62 15.87
CA LEU A 171 -30.69 9.91 16.64
C LEU A 171 -29.51 10.15 15.74
N PHE A 172 -29.35 9.30 14.73
CA PHE A 172 -28.40 9.52 13.66
C PHE A 172 -28.85 8.80 12.38
N SER A 173 -28.36 9.30 11.26
CA SER A 173 -28.53 8.67 9.94
C SER A 173 -27.23 8.82 9.18
N HIS A 174 -26.71 7.71 8.67
CA HIS A 174 -25.50 7.68 7.84
C HIS A 174 -25.79 6.92 6.56
N GLU A 175 -25.73 7.64 5.45
CA GLU A 175 -25.86 7.04 4.14
C GLU A 175 -24.50 6.46 3.72
N TYR A 176 -24.53 5.24 3.17
CA TYR A 176 -23.33 4.63 2.60
C TYR A 176 -23.63 4.00 1.25
N THR A 177 -22.60 4.00 0.42
CA THR A 177 -22.61 3.35 -0.89
C THR A 177 -21.53 2.28 -0.90
N THR A 178 -21.89 1.06 -1.26
CA THR A 178 -20.94 -0.02 -1.47
C THR A 178 -20.74 -0.29 -2.95
N VAL A 179 -19.49 -0.50 -3.33
CA VAL A 179 -19.10 -0.83 -4.71
C VAL A 179 -18.40 -2.19 -4.70
N LEU A 180 -18.77 -3.08 -5.61
CA LEU A 180 -18.12 -4.36 -5.73
C LEU A 180 -16.81 -4.23 -6.50
N PHE A 181 -15.69 -4.58 -5.85
CA PHE A 181 -14.41 -4.74 -6.50
C PHE A 181 -14.17 -6.22 -6.82
N THR A 182 -13.80 -6.51 -8.06
CA THR A 182 -13.45 -7.88 -8.47
C THR A 182 -11.96 -7.94 -8.77
N LEU A 183 -11.26 -8.83 -8.08
CA LEU A 183 -9.87 -9.17 -8.39
C LEU A 183 -9.84 -10.02 -9.67
N GLY A 184 -8.90 -9.71 -10.57
CA GLY A 184 -8.66 -10.43 -11.80
C GLY A 184 -7.77 -11.65 -11.60
#